data_58f20688ce8fdf0880ca8758baf85bd8
#
_entry.id   58f20688ce8fdf0880ca8758baf85bd8
#
_cell.length_a   1.000
_cell.length_b   1.000
_cell.length_c   1.000
_cell.angle_alpha   90.00
_cell.angle_beta   90.00
_cell.angle_gamma   90.00
#
_symmetry.space_group_name_H-M   'P 1'
#
loop_
_entity.id
_entity.type
_entity.pdbx_description
1 polymer ?
#
loop_
_entity_poly.entity_id
_entity_poly.type
_entity_poly.pdbx_seq_one_letter_code
_entity_poly.pdbx_strand_id
1 'polypeptide(L)'
;MLLFELLSDIIEVDDVLLITKNSGAICEIRSNFLTIRQKEKWITLGDNDGPAHMHVNSEIITSAEFIQEQKPDKISFSIRFFDENDERIVAAFFTK
;
A
#
# COMPACT_ATOMS: atom_id res chain seq x y z
N MET A 1 -7.02 -0.94 14.21
CA MET A 1 -6.29 -1.57 13.09
C MET A 1 -4.80 -1.42 13.31
N LEU A 2 -4.08 -2.52 13.22
CA LEU A 2 -2.63 -2.51 13.34
C LEU A 2 -2.03 -2.34 11.94
N LEU A 3 -1.97 -1.12 11.49
CA LEU A 3 -1.55 -0.78 10.13
C LEU A 3 -0.15 -1.29 9.79
N PHE A 4 0.80 -1.13 10.72
CA PHE A 4 2.17 -1.60 10.50
C PHE A 4 2.21 -3.11 10.23
N GLU A 5 1.49 -3.89 11.02
CA GLU A 5 1.45 -5.34 10.84
C GLU A 5 0.81 -5.74 9.52
N LEU A 6 -0.28 -5.06 9.15
CA LEU A 6 -0.95 -5.33 7.89
C LEU A 6 -0.04 -5.01 6.69
N LEU A 7 0.64 -3.86 6.72
CA LEU A 7 1.58 -3.50 5.66
C LEU A 7 2.78 -4.45 5.62
N SER A 8 3.26 -4.89 6.80
CA SER A 8 4.34 -5.88 6.85
C SER A 8 3.95 -7.18 6.16
N ASP A 9 2.74 -7.66 6.42
CA ASP A 9 2.22 -8.87 5.79
C ASP A 9 2.07 -8.70 4.28
N ILE A 10 1.60 -7.55 3.87
CA ILE A 10 1.39 -7.26 2.44
C ILE A 10 2.71 -7.32 1.66
N ILE A 11 3.77 -6.70 2.17
CA ILE A 11 5.03 -6.64 1.43
C ILE A 11 5.78 -7.97 1.41
N GLU A 12 5.38 -8.94 2.22
CA GLU A 12 5.95 -10.29 2.16
C GLU A 12 5.37 -11.09 1.00
N VAL A 13 4.26 -10.65 0.43
CA VAL A 13 3.68 -11.29 -0.75
C VAL A 13 4.44 -10.84 -1.99
N ASP A 14 4.78 -11.77 -2.87
CA ASP A 14 5.52 -11.47 -4.10
C ASP A 14 4.73 -10.58 -5.05
N ASP A 15 5.44 -9.60 -5.62
CA ASP A 15 4.92 -8.75 -6.71
C ASP A 15 3.64 -7.99 -6.39
N VAL A 16 3.49 -7.56 -5.14
CA VAL A 16 2.41 -6.64 -4.81
C VAL A 16 2.74 -5.26 -5.37
N LEU A 17 1.78 -4.64 -6.01
CA LEU A 17 1.93 -3.29 -6.55
C LEU A 17 1.34 -2.29 -5.57
N LEU A 18 2.19 -1.46 -4.99
CA LEU A 18 1.77 -0.39 -4.09
C LEU A 18 1.55 0.87 -4.91
N ILE A 19 0.36 1.46 -4.78
CA ILE A 19 -0.04 2.59 -5.61
C ILE A 19 -0.49 3.76 -4.76
N THR A 20 0.09 4.93 -5.04
CA THR A 20 -0.45 6.21 -4.57
C THR A 20 -0.83 7.02 -5.79
N LYS A 21 -1.89 7.81 -5.68
CA LYS A 21 -2.33 8.65 -6.80
C LYS A 21 -3.05 9.90 -6.33
N ASN A 22 -3.02 10.89 -7.18
CA ASN A 22 -3.85 12.08 -7.04
C ASN A 22 -4.41 12.41 -8.43
N SER A 23 -5.03 13.57 -8.58
CA SER A 23 -5.65 13.94 -9.86
C SER A 23 -4.65 14.13 -11.01
N GLY A 24 -3.37 14.29 -10.69
CA GLY A 24 -2.36 14.61 -11.72
C GLY A 24 -1.26 13.58 -11.88
N ALA A 25 -1.16 12.58 -10.97
CA ALA A 25 -0.05 11.63 -11.01
C ALA A 25 -0.39 10.31 -10.34
N ILE A 26 0.24 9.25 -10.83
CA ILE A 26 0.15 7.91 -10.24
C ILE A 26 1.57 7.44 -9.98
N CYS A 27 1.83 6.96 -8.77
CA CYS A 27 3.11 6.36 -8.40
C CYS A 27 2.89 4.89 -8.08
N GLU A 28 3.67 4.00 -8.70
CA GLU A 28 3.56 2.56 -8.53
C GLU A 28 4.90 1.99 -8.13
N ILE A 29 4.92 1.22 -7.03
CA ILE A 29 6.14 0.62 -6.49
C ILE A 29 5.88 -0.86 -6.25
N ARG A 30 6.80 -1.73 -6.72
CA ARG A 30 6.72 -3.16 -6.43
C ARG A 30 7.21 -3.45 -5.02
N SER A 31 6.56 -4.40 -4.36
CA SER A 31 6.89 -4.78 -2.99
C SER A 31 8.20 -5.58 -2.86
N ASN A 32 8.71 -6.11 -3.96
CA ASN A 32 9.88 -6.98 -3.94
C ASN A 32 11.08 -6.28 -3.31
N PHE A 33 11.66 -6.92 -2.30
CA PHE A 33 12.84 -6.44 -1.59
C PHE A 33 12.62 -5.17 -0.77
N LEU A 34 11.38 -4.76 -0.54
CA LEU A 34 11.12 -3.64 0.34
C LEU A 34 11.27 -4.06 1.80
N THR A 35 11.89 -3.19 2.59
CA THR A 35 11.91 -3.31 4.05
C THR A 35 10.81 -2.43 4.61
N ILE A 36 10.46 -2.62 5.88
CA ILE A 36 9.46 -1.80 6.54
C ILE A 36 9.95 -1.41 7.92
N ARG A 37 9.69 -0.16 8.31
CA ARG A 37 10.01 0.34 9.65
C ARG A 37 9.05 1.46 10.00
N GLN A 38 8.92 1.75 11.27
CA GLN A 38 8.07 2.85 11.73
C GLN A 38 8.83 3.71 12.72
N LYS A 39 8.74 5.02 12.53
CA LYS A 39 9.24 6.01 13.47
C LYS A 39 8.11 7.02 13.71
N GLU A 40 7.63 7.07 14.95
CA GLU A 40 6.48 7.90 15.31
C GLU A 40 5.28 7.53 14.44
N LYS A 41 4.65 8.48 13.76
CA LYS A 41 3.49 8.23 12.90
C LYS A 41 3.85 7.73 11.51
N TRP A 42 5.13 7.81 11.13
CA TRP A 42 5.56 7.48 9.77
C TRP A 42 6.00 6.04 9.64
N ILE A 43 5.31 5.31 8.77
CA ILE A 43 5.71 3.97 8.34
C ILE A 43 6.44 4.13 7.02
N THR A 44 7.67 3.60 6.96
CA THR A 44 8.48 3.68 5.74
C THR A 44 8.63 2.31 5.12
N LEU A 45 8.24 2.21 3.86
CA LEU A 45 8.40 1.02 3.03
C LEU A 45 9.56 1.29 2.08
N GLY A 46 10.59 0.45 2.16
CA GLY A 46 11.81 0.62 1.36
C GLY A 46 12.86 1.45 2.08
N ASP A 47 14.07 1.42 1.55
CA ASP A 47 15.21 2.18 2.11
C ASP A 47 15.30 3.55 1.46
N ASN A 48 15.60 4.58 2.28
CA ASN A 48 15.74 5.95 1.76
C ASN A 48 16.79 6.05 0.66
N ASP A 49 17.82 5.23 0.73
CA ASP A 49 18.89 5.20 -0.27
C ASP A 49 18.67 4.13 -1.34
N GLY A 50 17.54 3.45 -1.29
CA GLY A 50 17.21 2.40 -2.25
C GLY A 50 16.57 2.95 -3.51
N PRO A 51 16.23 2.06 -4.46
CA PRO A 51 15.64 2.48 -5.74
C PRO A 51 14.22 3.03 -5.61
N ALA A 52 13.51 2.67 -4.54
CA ALA A 52 12.15 3.14 -4.31
C ALA A 52 11.83 3.09 -2.82
N HIS A 53 11.07 4.05 -2.35
CA HIS A 53 10.57 4.04 -0.98
C HIS A 53 9.31 4.88 -0.87
N MET A 54 8.55 4.65 0.20
CA MET A 54 7.28 5.31 0.46
C MET A 54 7.14 5.56 1.95
N HIS A 55 6.67 6.75 2.31
CA HIS A 55 6.34 7.08 3.69
C HIS A 55 4.83 7.19 3.84
N VAL A 56 4.27 6.46 4.78
CA VAL A 56 2.82 6.45 5.05
C VAL A 56 2.57 7.03 6.44
N ASN A 57 1.72 8.05 6.50
CA ASN A 57 1.33 8.65 7.77
C ASN A 57 0.24 7.78 8.41
N SER A 58 0.60 7.03 9.46
CA SER A 58 -0.32 6.09 10.10
C SER A 58 -1.49 6.76 10.80
N GLU A 59 -1.36 8.04 11.16
CA GLU A 59 -2.45 8.76 11.82
C GLU A 59 -3.56 9.19 10.87
N ILE A 60 -3.26 9.26 9.59
CA ILE A 60 -4.24 9.69 8.57
C ILE A 60 -5.14 8.52 8.15
N ILE A 61 -4.61 7.31 8.14
CA ILE A 61 -5.36 6.14 7.66
C ILE A 61 -6.30 5.64 8.74
N THR A 62 -7.60 5.66 8.46
CA THR A 62 -8.65 5.27 9.38
C THR A 62 -9.33 3.96 9.06
N SER A 63 -9.22 3.49 7.81
CA SER A 63 -9.86 2.23 7.41
C SER A 63 -9.10 1.56 6.29
N ALA A 64 -9.35 0.26 6.15
CA ALA A 64 -8.81 -0.55 5.06
C ALA A 64 -9.93 -1.44 4.53
N GLU A 65 -9.98 -1.63 3.22
CA GLU A 65 -10.96 -2.50 2.58
C GLU A 65 -10.23 -3.52 1.71
N PHE A 66 -10.63 -4.78 1.84
CA PHE A 66 -10.21 -5.84 0.94
C PHE A 66 -11.22 -5.89 -0.20
N ILE A 67 -10.75 -5.71 -1.44
CA ILE A 67 -11.63 -5.60 -2.60
C ILE A 67 -11.29 -6.69 -3.60
N GLN A 68 -12.33 -7.39 -4.04
CA GLN A 68 -12.24 -8.40 -5.09
C GLN A 68 -13.03 -7.88 -6.29
N GLU A 69 -12.37 -7.84 -7.44
CA GLU A 69 -13.01 -7.37 -8.68
C GLU A 69 -12.97 -8.47 -9.73
N GLN A 70 -14.11 -8.77 -10.33
CA GLN A 70 -14.20 -9.70 -11.43
C GLN A 70 -13.88 -8.97 -12.73
N LYS A 71 -12.86 -9.45 -13.43
CA LYS A 71 -12.47 -8.95 -14.75
C LYS A 71 -12.74 -10.02 -15.79
N PRO A 72 -12.76 -9.69 -17.09
CA PRO A 72 -13.10 -10.66 -18.12
C PRO A 72 -12.25 -11.94 -18.11
N ASP A 73 -10.97 -11.81 -17.75
CA ASP A 73 -10.03 -12.92 -17.82
C ASP A 73 -9.47 -13.37 -16.48
N LYS A 74 -9.84 -12.68 -15.39
CA LYS A 74 -9.28 -12.97 -14.06
C LYS A 74 -10.07 -12.31 -12.95
N ILE A 75 -9.74 -12.69 -11.71
CA ILE A 75 -10.21 -12.01 -10.51
C ILE A 75 -9.04 -11.20 -9.95
N SER A 76 -9.28 -9.93 -9.69
CA SER A 76 -8.28 -9.03 -9.13
C SER A 76 -8.55 -8.79 -7.65
N PHE A 77 -7.49 -8.78 -6.84
CA PHE A 77 -7.58 -8.54 -5.40
C PHE A 77 -6.74 -7.32 -5.04
N SER A 78 -7.27 -6.52 -4.13
CA SER A 78 -6.53 -5.38 -3.59
C SER A 78 -6.93 -5.09 -2.16
N ILE A 79 -6.04 -4.40 -1.43
CA ILE A 79 -6.36 -3.81 -0.13
C ILE A 79 -6.17 -2.32 -0.32
N ARG A 80 -7.21 -1.54 -0.02
CA ARG A 80 -7.21 -0.09 -0.17
C ARG A 80 -7.35 0.58 1.18
N PHE A 81 -6.53 1.61 1.41
CA PHE A 81 -6.47 2.32 2.68
C PHE A 81 -7.01 3.73 2.50
N PHE A 82 -7.89 4.13 3.41
CA PHE A 82 -8.65 5.38 3.30
C PHE A 82 -8.45 6.27 4.53
N ASP A 83 -8.61 7.57 4.33
CA ASP A 83 -8.66 8.54 5.42
C ASP A 83 -10.09 8.70 5.94
N GLU A 84 -10.28 9.63 6.88
CA GLU A 84 -11.60 9.87 7.49
C GLU A 84 -12.63 10.41 6.52
N ASN A 85 -12.20 10.94 5.37
CA ASN A 85 -13.09 11.46 4.32
C ASN A 85 -13.33 10.45 3.21
N ASP A 86 -12.95 9.18 3.45
CA ASP A 86 -13.04 8.09 2.47
C ASP A 86 -12.19 8.34 1.21
N GLU A 87 -11.16 9.18 1.33
CA GLU A 87 -10.18 9.37 0.28
C GLU A 87 -9.14 8.28 0.36
N ARG A 88 -8.83 7.64 -0.79
CA ARG A 88 -7.84 6.60 -0.84
C ARG A 88 -6.43 7.18 -0.73
N ILE A 89 -5.69 6.74 0.27
CA ILE A 89 -4.32 7.20 0.52
C ILE A 89 -3.32 6.32 -0.21
N VAL A 90 -3.46 5.00 -0.04
CA VAL A 90 -2.58 4.03 -0.68
C VAL A 90 -3.38 2.76 -0.96
N ALA A 91 -2.97 2.01 -1.97
CA ALA A 91 -3.56 0.72 -2.29
C ALA A 91 -2.48 -0.29 -2.59
N ALA A 92 -2.76 -1.55 -2.27
CA ALA A 92 -1.90 -2.68 -2.59
C ALA A 92 -2.68 -3.61 -3.51
N PHE A 93 -2.16 -3.84 -4.73
CA PHE A 93 -2.79 -4.73 -5.70
C PHE A 93 -1.97 -6.01 -5.81
N PHE A 94 -2.64 -7.14 -5.65
CA PHE A 94 -2.00 -8.45 -5.76
C PHE A 94 -2.00 -8.87 -7.22
N THR A 95 -0.82 -8.98 -7.80
CA THR A 95 -0.65 -9.19 -9.23
C THR A 95 -0.31 -10.63 -9.61
N LYS A 96 -0.32 -11.52 -8.62
CA LYS A 96 -0.14 -12.96 -8.84
C LYS A 96 -1.35 -13.75 -8.37
#